data_0fa7c7cbef2d0ee8e08330f0b01d9b97
#
_entry.id   0fa7c7cbef2d0ee8e08330f0b01d9b97
#
_cell.length_a   1.000
_cell.length_b   1.000
_cell.length_c   1.000
_cell.angle_alpha   90.00
_cell.angle_beta   90.00
_cell.angle_gamma   90.00
#
_symmetry.space_group_name_H-M   'P 1'
#
loop_
_entity.id
_entity.type
_entity.pdbx_description
1 polymer ?
#
loop_
_entity_poly.entity_id
_entity_poly.type
_entity_poly.pdbx_seq_one_letter_code
_entity_poly.pdbx_strand_id
1 'polypeptide(L)'
;MIHFPSSPTAALRTTVAIGLCVAALSVTSACSSTPKSQDTAKKALSGTDEQIFLGDGVKKNYDPNVIMKRGEAFFEKEEYAEAIVEFNHFLDLHRTHILAPYAVFRVGESQMKLSKGIQRDPSPVQKALEAFERVRKEFPGSRYDGPALQKIQECHDLLAQTHLFVGEFYYRRGSYLAAAHRFEQIMKLYPDKSVAPDALYFLALSYHDLGADDWASEKLTLLAEKYPGGAHSAEGASLLAKIEREKPSTLLALKAEPTPASTQPSAPPSENQPSLAAGLIPSGPAESFRLPSAMSLRQPFVSCRLGAWC
;
A
#
# COMPACT_ATOMS: atom_id res chain seq x y z
N MET A 1 -42.10 -32.19 -27.49
CA MET A 1 -42.52 -32.33 -28.90
C MET A 1 -41.80 -31.29 -29.72
N ILE A 2 -41.23 -31.73 -30.83
CA ILE A 2 -40.63 -31.01 -31.96
C ILE A 2 -39.10 -31.05 -31.91
N HIS A 3 -38.52 -32.01 -32.46
CA HIS A 3 -38.23 -32.53 -33.79
C HIS A 3 -36.90 -31.95 -34.29
N PHE A 4 -35.85 -32.79 -34.16
CA PHE A 4 -34.60 -32.73 -34.97
C PHE A 4 -34.88 -33.27 -36.34
N PRO A 5 -34.19 -32.84 -37.37
CA PRO A 5 -33.82 -33.74 -38.45
C PRO A 5 -32.31 -33.96 -38.51
N SER A 6 -32.05 -35.22 -38.61
CA SER A 6 -30.81 -35.93 -38.90
C SER A 6 -30.26 -35.65 -40.27
N SER A 7 -28.92 -35.80 -40.34
CA SER A 7 -28.04 -35.97 -41.51
C SER A 7 -28.59 -36.91 -42.60
N PRO A 8 -27.99 -36.96 -43.80
CA PRO A 8 -26.92 -37.95 -43.94
C PRO A 8 -25.74 -37.63 -44.91
N THR A 9 -24.61 -38.18 -44.53
CA THR A 9 -23.65 -38.99 -45.30
C THR A 9 -23.50 -38.78 -46.78
N ALA A 10 -22.27 -38.54 -47.23
CA ALA A 10 -21.71 -39.26 -48.39
C ALA A 10 -20.19 -39.31 -48.26
N ALA A 11 -19.74 -40.50 -48.02
CA ALA A 11 -18.37 -40.94 -48.29
C ALA A 11 -18.09 -40.92 -49.81
N LEU A 12 -16.96 -40.43 -50.20
CA LEU A 12 -16.38 -40.92 -51.48
C LEU A 12 -14.87 -41.08 -51.27
N ARG A 13 -14.53 -42.35 -51.20
CA ARG A 13 -13.20 -42.90 -51.39
C ARG A 13 -12.79 -42.68 -52.87
N THR A 14 -11.58 -42.21 -53.07
CA THR A 14 -10.81 -42.59 -54.24
C THR A 14 -9.35 -42.72 -53.93
N THR A 15 -8.95 -43.92 -53.80
CA THR A 15 -7.61 -44.47 -54.03
C THR A 15 -7.16 -44.23 -55.47
N VAL A 16 -5.90 -43.88 -55.73
CA VAL A 16 -5.07 -44.19 -56.88
C VAL A 16 -3.69 -43.68 -56.49
N ALA A 17 -2.80 -44.50 -56.28
CA ALA A 17 -1.89 -45.40 -57.06
C ALA A 17 -0.49 -44.75 -57.14
N ILE A 18 0.38 -45.32 -56.42
CA ILE A 18 1.74 -45.77 -56.68
C ILE A 18 2.26 -45.39 -58.10
N GLY A 19 3.29 -44.56 -58.09
CA GLY A 19 4.17 -44.35 -59.24
C GLY A 19 5.61 -44.20 -58.77
N LEU A 20 6.24 -45.33 -58.62
CA LEU A 20 7.69 -45.47 -58.45
C LEU A 20 8.39 -45.06 -59.78
N CYS A 21 9.20 -44.00 -59.76
CA CYS A 21 10.24 -43.81 -60.73
C CYS A 21 11.52 -43.37 -60.06
N VAL A 22 12.39 -44.33 -59.95
CA VAL A 22 13.80 -44.19 -59.69
C VAL A 22 14.42 -43.53 -60.92
N ALA A 23 15.00 -42.34 -60.73
CA ALA A 23 16.01 -41.81 -61.63
C ALA A 23 17.09 -41.14 -60.82
N ALA A 24 18.14 -41.89 -60.60
CA ALA A 24 19.40 -41.39 -60.10
C ALA A 24 20.00 -40.45 -61.17
N LEU A 25 20.15 -39.18 -60.82
CA LEU A 25 21.07 -38.29 -61.54
C LEU A 25 21.76 -37.44 -60.45
N SER A 26 22.98 -37.86 -60.20
CA SER A 26 24.00 -37.16 -59.49
C SER A 26 24.26 -35.77 -60.10
N VAL A 27 23.81 -34.71 -59.50
CA VAL A 27 24.32 -33.37 -59.80
C VAL A 27 25.13 -32.93 -58.60
N THR A 28 26.43 -33.02 -58.73
CA THR A 28 27.40 -32.37 -57.86
C THR A 28 27.24 -30.85 -58.00
N SER A 29 26.43 -30.24 -57.16
CA SER A 29 26.44 -28.81 -57.03
C SER A 29 27.62 -28.45 -56.14
N ALA A 30 28.67 -27.95 -56.77
CA ALA A 30 29.76 -27.29 -56.08
C ALA A 30 29.19 -26.20 -55.18
N CYS A 31 29.37 -26.35 -53.86
CA CYS A 31 29.24 -25.30 -52.90
C CYS A 31 30.26 -24.21 -53.23
N SER A 32 29.86 -23.24 -54.02
CA SER A 32 30.51 -21.95 -54.06
C SER A 32 30.30 -21.28 -52.69
N SER A 33 31.14 -21.57 -51.75
CA SER A 33 31.29 -20.78 -50.53
C SER A 33 31.85 -19.41 -50.93
N THR A 34 30.96 -18.47 -51.15
CA THR A 34 31.30 -17.05 -51.22
C THR A 34 32.00 -16.65 -49.92
N PRO A 35 33.23 -16.14 -49.97
CA PRO A 35 33.92 -15.70 -48.76
C PRO A 35 33.41 -14.34 -48.29
N LYS A 36 32.16 -14.25 -47.91
CA LYS A 36 31.56 -13.03 -47.36
C LYS A 36 31.61 -12.96 -45.85
N SER A 37 31.95 -14.08 -45.18
CA SER A 37 32.01 -14.13 -43.70
C SER A 37 33.40 -13.78 -43.14
N GLN A 38 34.49 -13.85 -43.97
CA GLN A 38 35.81 -13.51 -43.46
C GLN A 38 36.08 -12.00 -43.42
N ASP A 39 35.48 -11.22 -44.33
CA ASP A 39 35.64 -9.76 -44.32
C ASP A 39 34.86 -9.10 -43.19
N THR A 40 33.70 -9.65 -42.82
CA THR A 40 32.92 -9.17 -41.68
C THR A 40 33.60 -9.51 -40.34
N ALA A 41 34.18 -10.71 -40.25
CA ALA A 41 34.95 -11.11 -39.03
C ALA A 41 36.27 -10.34 -38.90
N LYS A 42 36.98 -10.08 -40.02
CA LYS A 42 38.19 -9.26 -40.02
C LYS A 42 37.88 -7.79 -39.69
N LYS A 43 36.75 -7.27 -40.13
CA LYS A 43 36.31 -5.90 -39.82
C LYS A 43 35.84 -5.75 -38.37
N ALA A 44 35.29 -6.82 -37.78
CA ALA A 44 34.94 -6.87 -36.40
C ALA A 44 36.15 -6.96 -35.43
N LEU A 45 37.26 -7.53 -35.89
CA LEU A 45 38.50 -7.67 -35.15
C LEU A 45 39.48 -6.48 -35.33
N SER A 46 39.23 -5.57 -36.27
CA SER A 46 40.07 -4.38 -36.51
C SER A 46 39.49 -3.09 -35.92
N GLY A 47 38.31 -3.14 -35.33
CA GLY A 47 37.73 -2.02 -34.58
C GLY A 47 38.27 -2.02 -33.15
N THR A 48 38.77 -0.88 -32.69
CA THR A 48 39.01 -0.66 -31.27
C THR A 48 37.72 -0.96 -30.50
N ASP A 49 37.82 -1.53 -29.28
CA ASP A 49 36.67 -1.87 -28.44
C ASP A 49 35.68 -0.71 -28.32
N GLU A 50 36.15 0.52 -28.41
CA GLU A 50 35.35 1.75 -28.45
C GLU A 50 34.40 1.83 -29.66
N GLN A 51 34.73 1.32 -30.82
CA GLN A 51 33.85 1.31 -32.00
C GLN A 51 32.74 0.26 -31.90
N ILE A 52 32.97 -0.83 -31.17
CA ILE A 52 31.95 -1.84 -30.89
C ILE A 52 30.92 -1.31 -29.89
N PHE A 53 31.36 -0.53 -28.89
CA PHE A 53 30.48 0.09 -27.91
C PHE A 53 29.81 1.39 -28.41
N LEU A 54 30.41 2.10 -29.36
CA LEU A 54 29.84 3.31 -29.99
C LEU A 54 28.87 3.04 -31.15
N GLY A 55 28.60 1.78 -31.43
CA GLY A 55 27.60 1.38 -32.44
C GLY A 55 26.22 1.97 -32.13
N ASP A 56 25.42 2.24 -33.16
CA ASP A 56 24.10 2.86 -33.13
C ASP A 56 23.12 2.30 -32.07
N GLY A 57 23.34 1.07 -31.59
CA GLY A 57 22.55 0.45 -30.54
C GLY A 57 22.69 1.11 -29.15
N VAL A 58 23.91 1.57 -28.81
CA VAL A 58 24.16 2.23 -27.53
C VAL A 58 23.51 3.61 -27.53
N LYS A 59 23.70 4.40 -28.60
CA LYS A 59 23.06 5.72 -28.72
C LYS A 59 21.54 5.66 -28.63
N LYS A 60 20.92 4.63 -29.25
CA LYS A 60 19.45 4.43 -29.18
C LYS A 60 18.96 4.15 -27.77
N ASN A 61 19.73 3.46 -26.94
CA ASN A 61 19.33 3.16 -25.55
C ASN A 61 19.38 4.38 -24.64
N TYR A 62 20.13 5.42 -25.01
CA TYR A 62 20.25 6.67 -24.23
C TYR A 62 19.46 7.85 -24.83
N ASP A 63 18.87 7.67 -26.02
CA ASP A 63 18.03 8.73 -26.61
C ASP A 63 16.69 8.84 -25.84
N PRO A 64 16.37 10.06 -25.33
CA PRO A 64 15.18 10.29 -24.52
C PRO A 64 13.88 9.91 -25.22
N ASN A 65 13.79 10.15 -26.54
CA ASN A 65 12.58 9.83 -27.30
C ASN A 65 12.41 8.32 -27.51
N VAL A 66 13.52 7.59 -27.65
CA VAL A 66 13.48 6.12 -27.83
C VAL A 66 13.08 5.45 -26.52
N ILE A 67 13.68 5.87 -25.39
CA ILE A 67 13.31 5.32 -24.09
C ILE A 67 11.84 5.60 -23.77
N MET A 68 11.39 6.84 -24.00
CA MET A 68 10.00 7.22 -23.76
C MET A 68 9.02 6.40 -24.63
N LYS A 69 9.31 6.22 -25.93
CA LYS A 69 8.48 5.39 -26.82
C LYS A 69 8.44 3.93 -26.39
N ARG A 70 9.53 3.37 -25.86
CA ARG A 70 9.51 2.00 -25.32
C ARG A 70 8.61 1.91 -24.09
N GLY A 71 8.72 2.86 -23.16
CA GLY A 71 7.85 2.93 -22.00
C GLY A 71 6.37 2.99 -22.39
N GLU A 72 6.02 3.83 -23.37
CA GLU A 72 4.65 3.90 -23.91
C GLU A 72 4.22 2.59 -24.57
N ALA A 73 5.07 1.96 -25.35
CA ALA A 73 4.77 0.68 -26.00
C ALA A 73 4.51 -0.44 -24.99
N PHE A 74 5.23 -0.48 -23.85
CA PHE A 74 4.95 -1.41 -22.77
C PHE A 74 3.62 -1.05 -22.07
N PHE A 75 3.36 0.22 -21.85
CA PHE A 75 2.11 0.67 -21.23
C PHE A 75 0.88 0.32 -22.07
N GLU A 76 0.95 0.50 -23.41
CA GLU A 76 -0.12 0.14 -24.34
C GLU A 76 -0.37 -1.37 -24.42
N LYS A 77 0.65 -2.18 -24.16
CA LYS A 77 0.54 -3.64 -24.06
C LYS A 77 0.09 -4.12 -22.68
N GLU A 78 -0.21 -3.19 -21.75
CA GLU A 78 -0.54 -3.49 -20.36
C GLU A 78 0.61 -4.15 -19.57
N GLU A 79 1.83 -4.11 -20.10
CA GLU A 79 3.07 -4.56 -19.43
C GLU A 79 3.58 -3.44 -18.51
N TYR A 80 2.79 -3.14 -17.46
CA TYR A 80 3.00 -1.96 -16.61
C TYR A 80 4.29 -2.01 -15.78
N ALA A 81 4.75 -3.19 -15.41
CA ALA A 81 6.00 -3.34 -14.67
C ALA A 81 7.21 -2.93 -15.53
N GLU A 82 7.22 -3.35 -16.79
CA GLU A 82 8.24 -3.00 -17.78
C GLU A 82 8.16 -1.52 -18.15
N ALA A 83 6.95 -0.98 -18.28
CA ALA A 83 6.74 0.45 -18.51
C ALA A 83 7.35 1.30 -17.39
N ILE A 84 7.17 0.90 -16.12
CA ILE A 84 7.77 1.58 -14.96
C ILE A 84 9.30 1.58 -15.04
N VAL A 85 9.90 0.47 -15.44
CA VAL A 85 11.36 0.35 -15.59
C VAL A 85 11.86 1.35 -16.65
N GLU A 86 11.22 1.42 -17.81
CA GLU A 86 11.63 2.33 -18.89
C GLU A 86 11.41 3.80 -18.53
N PHE A 87 10.29 4.15 -17.90
CA PHE A 87 10.07 5.53 -17.45
C PHE A 87 11.05 5.94 -16.33
N ASN A 88 11.40 5.05 -15.42
CA ASN A 88 12.44 5.33 -14.42
C ASN A 88 13.81 5.43 -15.08
N HIS A 89 14.16 4.58 -16.02
CA HIS A 89 15.40 4.68 -16.81
C HIS A 89 15.51 6.04 -17.52
N PHE A 90 14.39 6.51 -18.10
CA PHE A 90 14.34 7.87 -18.65
C PHE A 90 14.63 8.93 -17.58
N LEU A 91 14.03 8.84 -16.41
CA LEU A 91 14.21 9.82 -15.33
C LEU A 91 15.63 9.82 -14.75
N ASP A 92 16.27 8.66 -14.71
CA ASP A 92 17.65 8.54 -14.23
C ASP A 92 18.64 9.24 -15.16
N LEU A 93 18.43 9.13 -16.47
CA LEU A 93 19.31 9.72 -17.50
C LEU A 93 18.94 11.17 -17.82
N HIS A 94 17.67 11.52 -17.79
CA HIS A 94 17.14 12.77 -18.34
C HIS A 94 16.24 13.54 -17.36
N ARG A 95 16.65 13.65 -16.11
CA ARG A 95 15.86 14.24 -15.02
C ARG A 95 15.34 15.67 -15.29
N THR A 96 16.11 16.48 -16.03
CA THR A 96 15.77 17.86 -16.38
C THR A 96 15.13 18.03 -17.75
N HIS A 97 14.84 16.93 -18.43
CA HIS A 97 14.22 16.96 -19.75
C HIS A 97 12.77 17.46 -19.68
N ILE A 98 12.30 18.11 -20.75
CA ILE A 98 10.92 18.64 -20.82
C ILE A 98 9.85 17.55 -20.62
N LEU A 99 10.16 16.30 -20.94
CA LEU A 99 9.26 15.15 -20.72
C LEU A 99 9.38 14.51 -19.34
N ALA A 100 10.26 14.99 -18.44
CA ALA A 100 10.41 14.40 -17.12
C ALA A 100 9.12 14.43 -16.30
N PRO A 101 8.34 15.52 -16.26
CA PRO A 101 7.03 15.51 -15.57
C PRO A 101 6.07 14.45 -16.11
N TYR A 102 6.08 14.24 -17.42
CA TYR A 102 5.29 13.19 -18.06
C TYR A 102 5.74 11.80 -17.64
N ALA A 103 7.04 11.53 -17.65
CA ALA A 103 7.58 10.24 -17.25
C ALA A 103 7.20 9.89 -15.81
N VAL A 104 7.34 10.84 -14.86
CA VAL A 104 6.94 10.62 -13.47
C VAL A 104 5.43 10.36 -13.37
N PHE A 105 4.61 11.11 -14.10
CA PHE A 105 3.17 10.91 -14.14
C PHE A 105 2.81 9.51 -14.64
N ARG A 106 3.47 9.04 -15.72
CA ARG A 106 3.27 7.70 -16.30
C ARG A 106 3.73 6.58 -15.36
N VAL A 107 4.78 6.78 -14.57
CA VAL A 107 5.14 5.85 -13.48
C VAL A 107 3.97 5.70 -12.51
N GLY A 108 3.37 6.82 -12.08
CA GLY A 108 2.20 6.80 -11.19
C GLY A 108 1.02 6.07 -11.81
N GLU A 109 0.67 6.34 -13.08
CA GLU A 109 -0.42 5.64 -13.77
C GLU A 109 -0.16 4.14 -13.91
N SER A 110 1.07 3.75 -14.26
CA SER A 110 1.47 2.35 -14.38
C SER A 110 1.34 1.63 -13.03
N GLN A 111 1.74 2.26 -11.94
CA GLN A 111 1.58 1.74 -10.58
C GLN A 111 0.10 1.58 -10.21
N MET A 112 -0.76 2.53 -10.54
CA MET A 112 -2.20 2.39 -10.31
C MET A 112 -2.79 1.21 -11.10
N LYS A 113 -2.35 1.00 -12.35
CA LYS A 113 -2.78 -0.12 -13.19
C LYS A 113 -2.31 -1.48 -12.67
N LEU A 114 -1.17 -1.55 -11.98
CA LEU A 114 -0.69 -2.75 -11.29
C LEU A 114 -1.54 -3.12 -10.07
N SER A 115 -2.28 -2.18 -9.50
CA SER A 115 -3.17 -2.46 -8.38
C SER A 115 -4.31 -3.38 -8.82
N LYS A 116 -4.49 -4.46 -8.07
CA LYS A 116 -5.53 -5.49 -8.32
C LYS A 116 -6.78 -5.25 -7.47
N GLY A 117 -6.99 -4.02 -7.01
CA GLY A 117 -8.15 -3.62 -6.21
C GLY A 117 -7.90 -3.62 -4.69
N ILE A 118 -8.92 -3.17 -3.94
CA ILE A 118 -8.86 -2.91 -2.49
C ILE A 118 -8.61 -4.14 -1.61
N GLN A 119 -8.85 -5.34 -2.16
CA GLN A 119 -8.70 -6.62 -1.44
C GLN A 119 -7.29 -7.21 -1.53
N ARG A 120 -6.38 -6.52 -2.18
CA ARG A 120 -5.02 -6.96 -2.47
C ARG A 120 -4.00 -6.02 -1.82
N ASP A 121 -2.74 -6.23 -2.16
CA ASP A 121 -1.63 -5.41 -1.70
C ASP A 121 -1.84 -3.93 -2.08
N PRO A 122 -1.84 -2.99 -1.11
CA PRO A 122 -1.96 -1.56 -1.37
C PRO A 122 -0.64 -0.92 -1.87
N SER A 123 0.49 -1.64 -1.85
CA SER A 123 1.81 -1.08 -2.20
C SER A 123 1.85 -0.41 -3.58
N PRO A 124 1.22 -0.94 -4.64
CA PRO A 124 1.19 -0.24 -5.92
C PRO A 124 0.49 1.12 -5.83
N VAL A 125 -0.62 1.22 -5.08
CA VAL A 125 -1.33 2.49 -4.91
C VAL A 125 -0.49 3.49 -4.11
N GLN A 126 0.24 3.04 -3.09
CA GLN A 126 1.16 3.88 -2.31
C GLN A 126 2.29 4.42 -3.19
N LYS A 127 2.91 3.57 -4.02
CA LYS A 127 3.95 4.00 -4.99
C LYS A 127 3.40 4.95 -6.05
N ALA A 128 2.14 4.76 -6.48
CA ALA A 128 1.47 5.69 -7.38
C ALA A 128 1.29 7.06 -6.72
N LEU A 129 0.83 7.08 -5.47
CA LEU A 129 0.69 8.31 -4.68
C LEU A 129 2.03 9.06 -4.60
N GLU A 130 3.11 8.38 -4.21
CA GLU A 130 4.46 8.96 -4.16
C GLU A 130 4.89 9.55 -5.52
N ALA A 131 4.60 8.85 -6.62
CA ALA A 131 4.94 9.34 -7.96
C ALA A 131 4.14 10.60 -8.32
N PHE A 132 2.84 10.67 -8.03
CA PHE A 132 2.03 11.86 -8.30
C PHE A 132 2.40 13.04 -7.39
N GLU A 133 2.70 12.80 -6.13
CA GLU A 133 3.24 13.82 -5.21
C GLU A 133 4.59 14.36 -5.71
N ARG A 134 5.43 13.48 -6.25
CA ARG A 134 6.70 13.86 -6.86
C ARG A 134 6.49 14.78 -8.07
N VAL A 135 5.49 14.53 -8.94
CA VAL A 135 5.15 15.45 -10.04
C VAL A 135 4.89 16.85 -9.49
N ARG A 136 4.09 16.98 -8.45
CA ARG A 136 3.74 18.27 -7.86
C ARG A 136 4.91 18.97 -7.16
N LYS A 137 5.78 18.19 -6.52
CA LYS A 137 6.92 18.69 -5.77
C LYS A 137 8.09 19.11 -6.67
N GLU A 138 8.44 18.27 -7.67
CA GLU A 138 9.60 18.50 -8.54
C GLU A 138 9.26 19.36 -9.76
N PHE A 139 8.00 19.33 -10.22
CA PHE A 139 7.56 20.00 -11.45
C PHE A 139 6.28 20.85 -11.22
N PRO A 140 6.30 21.80 -10.28
CA PRO A 140 5.13 22.63 -10.00
C PRO A 140 4.77 23.46 -11.23
N GLY A 141 3.46 23.56 -11.51
CA GLY A 141 2.96 24.31 -12.68
C GLY A 141 3.15 23.58 -14.02
N SER A 142 3.63 22.35 -14.04
CA SER A 142 3.64 21.53 -15.26
C SER A 142 2.20 21.23 -15.70
N ARG A 143 2.00 20.89 -16.97
CA ARG A 143 0.67 20.46 -17.46
C ARG A 143 0.11 19.23 -16.72
N TYR A 144 0.95 18.50 -16.00
CA TYR A 144 0.59 17.29 -15.24
C TYR A 144 0.31 17.57 -13.75
N ASP A 145 0.51 18.79 -13.25
CA ASP A 145 0.25 19.15 -11.84
C ASP A 145 -1.22 18.99 -11.48
N GLY A 146 -2.15 19.55 -12.29
CA GLY A 146 -3.59 19.39 -12.10
C GLY A 146 -4.07 17.91 -12.18
N PRO A 147 -3.75 17.18 -13.25
CA PRO A 147 -4.02 15.75 -13.34
C PRO A 147 -3.43 14.93 -12.19
N ALA A 148 -2.20 15.23 -11.75
CA ALA A 148 -1.57 14.56 -10.61
C ALA A 148 -2.36 14.78 -9.31
N LEU A 149 -2.88 15.98 -9.07
CA LEU A 149 -3.72 16.26 -7.91
C LEU A 149 -4.98 15.38 -7.90
N GLN A 150 -5.64 15.23 -9.05
CA GLN A 150 -6.80 14.34 -9.16
C GLN A 150 -6.42 12.88 -8.87
N LYS A 151 -5.29 12.41 -9.41
CA LYS A 151 -4.80 11.06 -9.15
C LYS A 151 -4.39 10.82 -7.69
N ILE A 152 -3.86 11.82 -7.01
CA ILE A 152 -3.60 11.78 -5.56
C ILE A 152 -4.91 11.54 -4.80
N GLN A 153 -6.00 12.24 -5.17
CA GLN A 153 -7.29 12.03 -4.52
C GLN A 153 -7.83 10.61 -4.77
N GLU A 154 -7.69 10.09 -6.00
CA GLU A 154 -8.05 8.70 -6.33
C GLU A 154 -7.23 7.68 -5.50
N CYS A 155 -5.93 7.91 -5.34
CA CYS A 155 -5.07 7.05 -4.50
C CYS A 155 -5.52 7.08 -3.02
N HIS A 156 -5.83 8.26 -2.48
CA HIS A 156 -6.35 8.38 -1.12
C HIS A 156 -7.69 7.65 -0.94
N ASP A 157 -8.59 7.73 -1.93
CA ASP A 157 -9.87 7.02 -1.89
C ASP A 157 -9.66 5.50 -1.89
N LEU A 158 -8.76 4.99 -2.72
CA LEU A 158 -8.43 3.55 -2.77
C LEU A 158 -7.77 3.06 -1.48
N LEU A 159 -6.86 3.84 -0.90
CA LEU A 159 -6.21 3.50 0.36
C LEU A 159 -7.20 3.52 1.53
N ALA A 160 -8.08 4.52 1.59
CA ALA A 160 -9.13 4.61 2.59
C ALA A 160 -10.11 3.42 2.50
N GLN A 161 -10.53 3.05 1.28
CA GLN A 161 -11.35 1.86 1.04
C GLN A 161 -10.65 0.57 1.46
N THR A 162 -9.34 0.47 1.22
CA THR A 162 -8.55 -0.69 1.66
C THR A 162 -8.52 -0.80 3.18
N HIS A 163 -8.32 0.32 3.89
CA HIS A 163 -8.37 0.32 5.36
C HIS A 163 -9.77 -0.07 5.87
N LEU A 164 -10.84 0.45 5.24
CA LEU A 164 -12.22 0.08 5.59
C LEU A 164 -12.44 -1.42 5.41
N PHE A 165 -12.10 -1.96 4.25
CA PHE A 165 -12.25 -3.39 3.96
C PHE A 165 -11.51 -4.29 4.97
N VAL A 166 -10.26 -3.93 5.31
CA VAL A 166 -9.46 -4.66 6.30
C VAL A 166 -10.04 -4.50 7.70
N GLY A 167 -10.52 -3.31 8.07
CA GLY A 167 -11.20 -3.06 9.35
C GLY A 167 -12.45 -3.91 9.51
N GLU A 168 -13.33 -3.93 8.51
CA GLU A 168 -14.53 -4.78 8.51
C GLU A 168 -14.19 -6.28 8.57
N PHE A 169 -13.13 -6.70 7.90
CA PHE A 169 -12.67 -8.09 7.99
C PHE A 169 -12.30 -8.48 9.43
N TYR A 170 -11.55 -7.63 10.14
CA TYR A 170 -11.20 -7.86 11.54
C TYR A 170 -12.42 -7.77 12.45
N TYR A 171 -13.34 -6.82 12.20
CA TYR A 171 -14.58 -6.70 12.95
C TYR A 171 -15.42 -7.98 12.86
N ARG A 172 -15.68 -8.48 11.65
CA ARG A 172 -16.43 -9.75 11.44
C ARG A 172 -15.77 -10.98 12.09
N ARG A 173 -14.46 -10.91 12.35
CA ARG A 173 -13.73 -11.98 13.07
C ARG A 173 -13.71 -11.81 14.59
N GLY A 174 -14.34 -10.79 15.12
CA GLY A 174 -14.33 -10.48 16.55
C GLY A 174 -13.02 -9.88 17.06
N SER A 175 -12.09 -9.50 16.14
CA SER A 175 -10.83 -8.82 16.50
C SER A 175 -11.05 -7.32 16.57
N TYR A 176 -11.90 -6.88 17.50
CA TYR A 176 -12.40 -5.51 17.59
C TYR A 176 -11.30 -4.46 17.77
N LEU A 177 -10.25 -4.77 18.54
CA LEU A 177 -9.13 -3.84 18.73
C LEU A 177 -8.36 -3.61 17.41
N ALA A 178 -8.14 -4.69 16.62
CA ALA A 178 -7.49 -4.57 15.33
C ALA A 178 -8.38 -3.82 14.31
N ALA A 179 -9.69 -4.03 14.39
CA ALA A 179 -10.67 -3.31 13.58
C ALA A 179 -10.67 -1.81 13.93
N ALA A 180 -10.77 -1.46 15.21
CA ALA A 180 -10.75 -0.09 15.71
C ALA A 180 -9.51 0.66 15.21
N HIS A 181 -8.32 0.05 15.31
CA HIS A 181 -7.07 0.65 14.81
C HIS A 181 -7.13 0.96 13.30
N ARG A 182 -7.75 0.08 12.49
CA ARG A 182 -7.91 0.34 11.04
C ARG A 182 -8.86 1.49 10.74
N PHE A 183 -9.96 1.57 11.48
CA PHE A 183 -10.92 2.67 11.33
C PHE A 183 -10.37 4.00 11.85
N GLU A 184 -9.60 3.99 12.94
CA GLU A 184 -8.87 5.18 13.43
C GLU A 184 -7.89 5.72 12.38
N GLN A 185 -7.18 4.83 11.66
CA GLN A 185 -6.30 5.25 10.57
C GLN A 185 -7.06 6.00 9.48
N ILE A 186 -8.30 5.57 9.14
CA ILE A 186 -9.13 6.31 8.17
C ILE A 186 -9.46 7.69 8.70
N MET A 187 -9.91 7.78 9.94
CA MET A 187 -10.29 9.07 10.55
C MET A 187 -9.12 10.04 10.69
N LYS A 188 -7.91 9.51 10.85
CA LYS A 188 -6.67 10.30 10.96
C LYS A 188 -6.13 10.76 9.59
N LEU A 189 -6.11 9.86 8.61
CA LEU A 189 -5.43 10.09 7.33
C LEU A 189 -6.39 10.54 6.22
N TYR A 190 -7.66 10.14 6.29
CA TYR A 190 -8.64 10.31 5.23
C TYR A 190 -10.01 10.80 5.76
N PRO A 191 -10.06 11.84 6.62
CA PRO A 191 -11.30 12.26 7.29
C PRO A 191 -12.38 12.79 6.32
N ASP A 192 -11.97 13.27 5.15
CA ASP A 192 -12.86 13.89 4.16
C ASP A 192 -13.29 12.93 3.04
N LYS A 193 -12.95 11.64 3.17
CA LYS A 193 -13.27 10.64 2.15
C LYS A 193 -14.66 10.04 2.37
N SER A 194 -15.26 9.55 1.29
CA SER A 194 -16.62 8.99 1.29
C SER A 194 -16.82 7.82 2.27
N VAL A 195 -15.75 7.11 2.61
CA VAL A 195 -15.77 5.99 3.56
C VAL A 195 -15.67 6.43 5.04
N ALA A 196 -15.45 7.71 5.31
CA ALA A 196 -15.25 8.19 6.68
C ALA A 196 -16.48 7.99 7.58
N PRO A 197 -17.75 8.20 7.12
CA PRO A 197 -18.93 7.89 7.93
C PRO A 197 -19.02 6.42 8.31
N ASP A 198 -18.77 5.52 7.36
CA ASP A 198 -18.79 4.07 7.59
C ASP A 198 -17.70 3.67 8.58
N ALA A 199 -16.49 4.20 8.40
CA ALA A 199 -15.37 3.97 9.32
C ALA A 199 -15.69 4.45 10.73
N LEU A 200 -16.32 5.59 10.88
CA LEU A 200 -16.68 6.15 12.19
C LEU A 200 -17.75 5.31 12.90
N TYR A 201 -18.73 4.82 12.15
CA TYR A 201 -19.75 3.91 12.66
C TYR A 201 -19.15 2.57 13.12
N PHE A 202 -18.35 1.91 12.29
CA PHE A 202 -17.69 0.65 12.63
C PHE A 202 -16.65 0.81 13.74
N LEU A 203 -16.02 1.98 13.87
CA LEU A 203 -15.16 2.32 14.98
C LEU A 203 -15.95 2.34 16.29
N ALA A 204 -17.11 3.00 16.30
CA ALA A 204 -17.99 3.04 17.46
C ALA A 204 -18.49 1.65 17.85
N LEU A 205 -18.91 0.84 16.87
CA LEU A 205 -19.26 -0.56 17.08
C LEU A 205 -18.11 -1.36 17.71
N SER A 206 -16.90 -1.16 17.19
CA SER A 206 -15.71 -1.85 17.70
C SER A 206 -15.43 -1.50 19.15
N TYR A 207 -15.60 -0.23 19.53
CA TYR A 207 -15.45 0.20 20.93
C TYR A 207 -16.56 -0.34 21.82
N HIS A 208 -17.82 -0.36 21.34
CA HIS A 208 -18.93 -0.95 22.09
C HIS A 208 -18.69 -2.44 22.37
N ASP A 209 -18.29 -3.20 21.35
CA ASP A 209 -17.98 -4.63 21.48
C ASP A 209 -16.74 -4.93 22.35
N LEU A 210 -15.87 -3.92 22.55
CA LEU A 210 -14.76 -3.96 23.51
C LEU A 210 -15.19 -3.57 24.94
N GLY A 211 -16.45 -3.14 25.16
CA GLY A 211 -16.94 -2.62 26.43
C GLY A 211 -16.48 -1.19 26.75
N ALA A 212 -15.98 -0.47 25.75
CA ALA A 212 -15.54 0.91 25.88
C ALA A 212 -16.65 1.90 25.44
N ASP A 213 -17.79 1.84 26.11
CA ASP A 213 -19.02 2.55 25.73
C ASP A 213 -18.87 4.07 25.74
N ASP A 214 -17.98 4.63 26.57
CA ASP A 214 -17.71 6.07 26.56
C ASP A 214 -17.07 6.51 25.25
N TRP A 215 -16.10 5.74 24.75
CA TRP A 215 -15.48 6.01 23.43
C TRP A 215 -16.44 5.76 22.29
N ALA A 216 -17.26 4.71 22.38
CA ALA A 216 -18.33 4.44 21.41
C ALA A 216 -19.31 5.61 21.30
N SER A 217 -19.79 6.12 22.44
CA SER A 217 -20.70 7.27 22.50
C SER A 217 -20.09 8.54 21.90
N GLU A 218 -18.80 8.81 22.18
CA GLU A 218 -18.08 9.93 21.57
C GLU A 218 -18.05 9.84 20.05
N LYS A 219 -17.75 8.65 19.50
CA LYS A 219 -17.68 8.45 18.04
C LYS A 219 -19.06 8.51 17.38
N LEU A 220 -20.11 8.03 18.04
CA LEU A 220 -21.49 8.13 17.55
C LEU A 220 -22.00 9.58 17.56
N THR A 221 -21.68 10.34 18.58
CA THR A 221 -21.97 11.78 18.62
C THR A 221 -21.29 12.51 17.47
N LEU A 222 -20.00 12.23 17.26
CA LEU A 222 -19.23 12.79 16.14
C LEU A 222 -19.81 12.39 14.79
N LEU A 223 -20.33 11.14 14.64
CA LEU A 223 -21.01 10.68 13.44
C LEU A 223 -22.28 11.53 13.16
N ALA A 224 -23.10 11.74 14.19
CA ALA A 224 -24.34 12.52 14.06
C ALA A 224 -24.06 13.99 13.72
N GLU A 225 -23.00 14.58 14.28
CA GLU A 225 -22.63 15.98 14.05
C GLU A 225 -22.03 16.22 12.65
N LYS A 226 -21.07 15.36 12.25
CA LYS A 226 -20.35 15.56 10.98
C LYS A 226 -21.07 15.04 9.77
N TYR A 227 -21.86 13.97 9.92
CA TYR A 227 -22.49 13.25 8.80
C TYR A 227 -23.99 13.05 9.01
N PRO A 228 -24.77 14.11 9.26
CA PRO A 228 -26.21 14.00 9.43
C PRO A 228 -26.84 13.51 8.13
N GLY A 229 -27.51 12.35 8.16
CA GLY A 229 -28.09 11.71 6.98
C GLY A 229 -27.16 10.79 6.19
N GLY A 230 -25.97 10.47 6.72
CA GLY A 230 -25.12 9.40 6.18
C GLY A 230 -25.76 8.02 6.30
N ALA A 231 -25.21 7.04 5.58
CA ALA A 231 -25.75 5.67 5.50
C ALA A 231 -26.03 5.02 6.88
N HIS A 232 -25.20 5.31 7.89
CA HIS A 232 -25.29 4.74 9.23
C HIS A 232 -25.78 5.73 10.31
N SER A 233 -26.37 6.86 9.92
CA SER A 233 -26.79 7.87 10.91
C SER A 233 -27.96 7.36 11.78
N ALA A 234 -28.91 6.63 11.21
CA ALA A 234 -30.03 6.08 11.95
C ALA A 234 -29.63 4.93 12.89
N GLU A 235 -28.80 4.00 12.40
CA GLU A 235 -28.25 2.91 13.20
C GLU A 235 -27.36 3.46 14.34
N GLY A 236 -26.54 4.47 14.04
CA GLY A 236 -25.67 5.13 15.00
C GLY A 236 -26.48 5.80 16.11
N ALA A 237 -27.55 6.54 15.77
CA ALA A 237 -28.42 7.16 16.75
C ALA A 237 -29.13 6.13 17.65
N SER A 238 -29.56 5.00 17.07
CA SER A 238 -30.19 3.93 17.83
C SER A 238 -29.23 3.24 18.81
N LEU A 239 -27.99 3.03 18.39
CA LEU A 239 -26.93 2.46 19.22
C LEU A 239 -26.54 3.45 20.33
N LEU A 240 -26.42 4.74 20.06
CA LEU A 240 -26.14 5.77 21.07
C LEU A 240 -27.23 5.78 22.15
N ALA A 241 -28.51 5.79 21.75
CA ALA A 241 -29.63 5.73 22.67
C ALA A 241 -29.69 4.43 23.49
N LYS A 242 -29.20 3.31 22.95
CA LYS A 242 -29.05 2.05 23.67
C LYS A 242 -27.97 2.15 24.74
N ILE A 243 -26.77 2.62 24.37
CA ILE A 243 -25.63 2.79 25.28
C ILE A 243 -26.00 3.74 26.43
N GLU A 244 -26.67 4.86 26.13
CA GLU A 244 -27.11 5.82 27.16
C GLU A 244 -28.11 5.23 28.14
N ARG A 245 -29.02 4.34 27.69
CA ARG A 245 -29.95 3.63 28.58
C ARG A 245 -29.29 2.57 29.44
N GLU A 246 -28.26 1.92 28.90
CA GLU A 246 -27.52 0.84 29.57
C GLU A 246 -26.42 1.38 30.49
N LYS A 247 -26.03 2.68 30.37
CA LYS A 247 -25.13 3.32 31.29
C LYS A 247 -25.80 3.26 32.69
N PRO A 248 -25.29 2.43 33.65
CA PRO A 248 -25.82 2.44 34.97
C PRO A 248 -25.59 3.86 35.52
N SER A 249 -26.59 4.35 36.27
CA SER A 249 -26.48 5.59 37.04
C SER A 249 -25.43 5.45 38.16
N THR A 250 -24.22 5.10 37.80
CA THR A 250 -23.09 4.90 38.73
C THR A 250 -22.79 6.18 39.51
N LEU A 251 -23.15 7.34 38.96
CA LEU A 251 -23.11 8.61 39.67
C LEU A 251 -24.18 8.73 40.75
N LEU A 252 -25.30 7.99 40.67
CA LEU A 252 -26.30 7.93 41.74
C LEU A 252 -25.94 6.88 42.81
N ALA A 253 -25.25 5.81 42.44
CA ALA A 253 -24.77 4.80 43.39
C ALA A 253 -23.61 5.33 44.27
N LEU A 254 -22.72 6.16 43.74
CA LEU A 254 -21.67 6.82 44.53
C LEU A 254 -22.19 7.90 45.47
N LYS A 255 -23.41 8.40 45.23
CA LYS A 255 -24.05 9.42 46.12
C LYS A 255 -24.93 8.80 47.19
N ALA A 256 -25.10 7.47 47.19
CA ALA A 256 -25.91 6.73 48.15
C ALA A 256 -25.09 5.92 49.15
N GLU A 257 -23.82 6.18 49.34
CA GLU A 257 -23.11 5.67 50.51
C GLU A 257 -23.65 6.41 51.76
N PRO A 258 -24.25 5.64 52.73
CA PRO A 258 -24.68 6.26 53.95
C PRO A 258 -23.46 6.78 54.71
N THR A 259 -23.46 8.05 55.00
CA THR A 259 -22.51 8.69 55.94
C THR A 259 -22.38 7.78 57.16
N PRO A 260 -21.21 7.25 57.52
CA PRO A 260 -21.06 6.51 58.74
C PRO A 260 -21.27 7.49 59.89
N ALA A 261 -22.24 7.13 60.76
CA ALA A 261 -22.54 7.88 61.95
C ALA A 261 -21.27 8.19 62.75
N SER A 262 -21.09 9.44 63.11
CA SER A 262 -20.00 9.92 63.97
C SER A 262 -20.06 9.23 65.31
N THR A 263 -19.27 8.21 65.51
CA THR A 263 -18.92 7.75 66.84
C THR A 263 -17.63 8.47 67.25
N GLN A 264 -17.77 9.47 68.14
CA GLN A 264 -16.64 10.09 68.78
C GLN A 264 -15.88 9.04 69.60
N PRO A 265 -14.60 8.88 69.48
CA PRO A 265 -13.76 8.23 70.49
C PRO A 265 -13.29 9.26 71.47
N SER A 266 -13.60 8.98 72.75
CA SER A 266 -13.05 9.61 73.95
C SER A 266 -11.52 9.66 73.94
N ALA A 267 -10.97 10.77 74.42
CA ALA A 267 -9.54 11.05 74.50
C ALA A 267 -8.75 10.02 75.31
N PRO A 268 -7.52 9.71 74.98
CA PRO A 268 -6.54 9.00 75.76
C PRO A 268 -5.62 10.02 76.49
N PRO A 269 -5.02 9.64 77.69
CA PRO A 269 -4.18 10.52 78.45
C PRO A 269 -2.77 10.66 77.84
N SER A 270 -2.21 11.83 78.10
CA SER A 270 -0.83 12.24 77.78
C SER A 270 0.20 11.33 78.38
N GLU A 271 1.28 11.04 77.67
CA GLU A 271 2.62 10.96 78.28
C GLU A 271 3.74 11.03 77.24
N ASN A 272 4.64 12.00 77.49
CA ASN A 272 6.07 12.02 77.27
C ASN A 272 6.62 12.17 75.81
N GLN A 273 6.99 13.43 75.52
CA GLN A 273 8.17 13.74 74.73
C GLN A 273 9.49 13.37 75.45
N PRO A 274 10.55 13.11 74.73
CA PRO A 274 11.66 14.06 74.77
C PRO A 274 12.15 14.52 73.39
N SER A 275 12.47 15.79 73.35
CA SER A 275 13.23 16.51 72.33
C SER A 275 14.67 15.98 72.25
N LEU A 276 15.27 16.16 71.06
CA LEU A 276 16.67 16.57 70.75
C LEU A 276 16.91 16.16 69.33
N ALA A 277 17.40 16.90 68.44
CA ALA A 277 18.43 17.83 68.27
C ALA A 277 18.57 18.19 66.76
N ALA A 278 18.88 19.41 66.52
CA ALA A 278 19.27 19.95 65.23
C ALA A 278 20.47 19.21 64.61
N GLY A 279 20.42 19.05 63.31
CA GLY A 279 21.53 18.53 62.51
C GLY A 279 21.45 18.98 61.07
N LEU A 280 21.98 20.13 60.76
CA LEU A 280 22.81 20.52 59.60
C LEU A 280 22.49 19.91 58.22
N ILE A 281 22.07 20.79 57.36
CA ILE A 281 22.12 20.68 55.88
C ILE A 281 23.58 20.80 55.42
N PRO A 282 24.07 19.99 54.49
CA PRO A 282 25.10 20.40 53.57
C PRO A 282 24.53 20.52 52.16
N SER A 283 24.65 21.73 51.62
CA SER A 283 24.58 22.07 50.22
C SER A 283 25.72 21.40 49.46
N GLY A 284 25.39 20.60 48.45
CA GLY A 284 26.33 20.04 47.45
C GLY A 284 25.78 20.26 46.03
N PRO A 285 26.65 20.42 45.04
CA PRO A 285 26.32 21.09 43.78
C PRO A 285 25.58 20.19 42.77
N ALA A 286 24.87 20.86 41.87
CA ALA A 286 24.14 20.32 40.76
C ALA A 286 25.04 19.44 39.87
N GLU A 287 24.79 18.13 39.82
CA GLU A 287 25.34 17.26 38.80
C GLU A 287 24.37 17.18 37.64
N SER A 288 24.92 17.59 36.49
CA SER A 288 24.32 17.49 35.19
C SER A 288 24.02 16.04 34.82
N PHE A 289 22.77 15.69 34.63
CA PHE A 289 22.35 14.44 34.02
C PHE A 289 22.80 14.41 32.57
N ARG A 290 23.90 13.69 32.29
CA ARG A 290 24.29 13.23 30.96
C ARG A 290 23.46 12.03 30.58
N LEU A 291 22.68 12.16 29.50
CA LEU A 291 22.07 11.03 28.80
C LEU A 291 23.16 10.08 28.27
N PRO A 292 23.06 8.78 28.50
CA PRO A 292 23.98 7.83 27.87
C PRO A 292 23.65 7.69 26.38
N SER A 293 24.72 7.84 25.58
CA SER A 293 24.76 7.59 24.15
C SER A 293 24.30 6.18 23.78
N ALA A 294 23.61 6.12 22.68
CA ALA A 294 23.28 5.00 21.82
C ALA A 294 23.95 3.65 22.13
N MET A 295 23.19 2.75 22.70
CA MET A 295 23.49 1.33 22.67
C MET A 295 23.04 0.76 21.33
N SER A 296 24.01 0.50 20.46
CA SER A 296 23.88 -0.28 19.24
C SER A 296 23.44 -1.71 19.60
N LEU A 297 22.16 -2.00 19.45
CA LEU A 297 21.63 -3.36 19.47
C LEU A 297 21.96 -4.02 18.11
N ARG A 298 23.10 -4.70 18.06
CA ARG A 298 23.34 -5.73 17.05
C ARG A 298 22.38 -6.88 17.34
N GLN A 299 21.34 -7.01 16.52
CA GLN A 299 20.58 -8.25 16.46
C GLN A 299 21.40 -9.34 15.77
N PRO A 300 21.49 -10.54 16.34
CA PRO A 300 22.08 -11.66 15.64
C PRO A 300 21.13 -12.13 14.54
N PHE A 301 21.63 -12.15 13.30
CA PHE A 301 20.99 -12.82 12.18
C PHE A 301 20.87 -14.33 12.51
N VAL A 302 19.68 -14.79 12.79
CA VAL A 302 19.36 -16.22 12.79
C VAL A 302 19.05 -16.62 11.36
N SER A 303 20.02 -17.27 10.73
CA SER A 303 19.88 -17.93 9.44
C SER A 303 19.00 -19.17 9.63
N CYS A 304 17.75 -19.09 9.24
CA CYS A 304 16.89 -20.27 9.08
C CYS A 304 17.28 -21.01 7.80
N ARG A 305 17.94 -22.15 7.97
CA ARG A 305 18.14 -23.16 6.92
C ARG A 305 16.79 -23.80 6.57
N LEU A 306 16.59 -23.98 5.28
CA LEU A 306 15.46 -24.62 4.61
C LEU A 306 14.85 -25.81 5.37
N GLY A 307 13.57 -25.77 5.60
CA GLY A 307 12.75 -26.96 5.75
C GLY A 307 12.16 -27.23 7.13
N ALA A 308 11.52 -26.27 7.80
CA ALA A 308 10.52 -26.59 8.83
C ALA A 308 9.58 -25.40 9.02
N TRP A 309 8.31 -25.69 9.02
CA TRP A 309 7.21 -24.75 9.31
C TRP A 309 7.38 -24.14 10.72
N CYS A 310 7.52 -22.82 10.76
CA CYS A 310 7.27 -22.06 11.99
C CYS A 310 6.03 -21.22 11.79
#